data_7511352304783b433027bb33504561e1
#
_entry.id   7511352304783b433027bb33504561e1
#
_cell.length_a   1.000
_cell.length_b   1.000
_cell.length_c   1.000
_cell.angle_alpha   90.00
_cell.angle_beta   90.00
_cell.angle_gamma   90.00
#
_symmetry.space_group_name_H-M   'P 1'
#
loop_
_entity.id
_entity.type
_entity.pdbx_description
1 polymer ?
#
loop_
_entity_poly.entity_id
_entity_poly.type
_entity_poly.pdbx_seq_one_letter_code
_entity_poly.pdbx_strand_id
1 'polypeptide(L)'
;MSESAVERRLRVLVVDDHDVVHWGFRVLLGEQPWVERCVAARTGAEALELLTTFKADVALVDLFLVGESGADVCDSIRKASPSTRVLLISGAGRMSPAAARAAGASGFVSKDWEAREVARAVRMVGLGMTMFAPKSEQPAPLLTEREHEVLDLIAAGSTNREIAERLYLSPHTVKEHTSVLYRKLQARNRAEAVQRAQRIGLLG
;
A
#
# COMPACT_ATOMS: atom_id res chain seq x y z
N MET A 1 -39.21 2.01 -19.72
CA MET A 1 -38.09 2.60 -20.43
C MET A 1 -37.11 3.06 -19.35
N SER A 2 -36.13 2.17 -19.04
CA SER A 2 -35.07 2.51 -18.05
C SER A 2 -34.05 3.41 -18.74
N GLU A 3 -34.01 4.65 -18.32
CA GLU A 3 -32.95 5.59 -18.63
C GLU A 3 -31.64 5.01 -18.03
N SER A 4 -30.80 4.47 -18.90
CA SER A 4 -29.43 4.08 -18.54
C SER A 4 -28.75 5.34 -18.00
N ALA A 5 -28.58 5.42 -16.68
CA ALA A 5 -27.70 6.41 -16.09
C ALA A 5 -26.35 6.23 -16.77
N VAL A 6 -25.96 7.18 -17.62
CA VAL A 6 -24.63 7.19 -18.25
C VAL A 6 -23.62 7.21 -17.11
N GLU A 7 -23.04 6.06 -16.84
CA GLU A 7 -22.08 5.92 -15.74
C GLU A 7 -20.90 6.85 -16.03
N ARG A 8 -20.71 7.84 -15.16
CA ARG A 8 -19.64 8.84 -15.32
C ARG A 8 -18.30 8.14 -15.46
N ARG A 9 -17.65 8.31 -16.60
CA ARG A 9 -16.29 7.82 -16.82
C ARG A 9 -15.28 8.76 -16.17
N LEU A 10 -14.21 8.17 -15.63
CA LEU A 10 -13.18 8.89 -14.87
C LEU A 10 -11.92 9.07 -15.70
N ARG A 11 -11.30 10.24 -15.55
CA ARG A 11 -9.98 10.56 -16.08
C ARG A 11 -8.96 10.32 -14.97
N VAL A 12 -8.01 9.44 -15.26
CA VAL A 12 -7.03 8.96 -14.28
C VAL A 12 -5.64 9.46 -14.65
N LEU A 13 -4.94 10.05 -13.68
CA LEU A 13 -3.52 10.37 -13.74
C LEU A 13 -2.76 9.36 -12.87
N VAL A 14 -1.69 8.78 -13.40
CA VAL A 14 -0.76 7.93 -12.64
C VAL A 14 0.56 8.67 -12.49
N VAL A 15 1.11 8.75 -11.28
CA VAL A 15 2.40 9.37 -11.01
C VAL A 15 3.30 8.33 -10.36
N ASP A 16 4.29 7.83 -11.10
CA ASP A 16 5.27 6.82 -10.67
C ASP A 16 6.51 6.97 -11.55
N ASP A 17 7.70 6.80 -11.02
CA ASP A 17 8.96 6.95 -11.76
C ASP A 17 9.40 5.67 -12.50
N HIS A 18 8.66 4.57 -12.35
CA HIS A 18 8.97 3.28 -12.96
C HIS A 18 8.15 3.03 -14.23
N ASP A 19 8.81 2.85 -15.37
CA ASP A 19 8.16 2.59 -16.68
C ASP A 19 7.26 1.36 -16.69
N VAL A 20 7.65 0.31 -15.99
CA VAL A 20 6.87 -0.94 -15.88
C VAL A 20 5.54 -0.68 -15.16
N VAL A 21 5.53 0.18 -14.15
CA VAL A 21 4.34 0.57 -13.40
C VAL A 21 3.42 1.42 -14.28
N HIS A 22 3.97 2.38 -15.01
CA HIS A 22 3.20 3.17 -15.99
C HIS A 22 2.48 2.29 -17.00
N TRP A 23 3.22 1.35 -17.61
CA TRP A 23 2.63 0.44 -18.57
C TRP A 23 1.55 -0.43 -17.94
N GLY A 24 1.85 -1.02 -16.78
CA GLY A 24 0.93 -1.88 -16.03
C GLY A 24 -0.38 -1.18 -15.68
N PHE A 25 -0.32 0.02 -15.11
CA PHE A 25 -1.53 0.77 -14.76
C PHE A 25 -2.29 1.30 -15.98
N ARG A 26 -1.59 1.68 -17.05
CA ARG A 26 -2.27 2.09 -18.30
C ARG A 26 -3.07 0.95 -18.90
N VAL A 27 -2.53 -0.27 -18.92
CA VAL A 27 -3.25 -1.46 -19.38
C VAL A 27 -4.40 -1.77 -18.43
N LEU A 28 -4.11 -1.92 -17.13
CA LEU A 28 -5.10 -2.28 -16.11
C LEU A 28 -6.29 -1.32 -16.07
N LEU A 29 -6.02 -0.02 -16.07
CA LEU A 29 -7.06 1.00 -15.96
C LEU A 29 -7.69 1.31 -17.31
N GLY A 30 -6.93 1.23 -18.39
CA GLY A 30 -7.45 1.45 -19.76
C GLY A 30 -8.47 0.41 -20.21
N GLU A 31 -8.41 -0.81 -19.67
CA GLU A 31 -9.41 -1.86 -19.92
C GLU A 31 -10.71 -1.68 -19.11
N GLN A 32 -10.73 -0.76 -18.16
CA GLN A 32 -11.91 -0.57 -17.32
C GLN A 32 -12.99 0.26 -18.05
N PRO A 33 -14.24 -0.21 -18.12
CA PRO A 33 -15.31 0.49 -18.83
C PRO A 33 -15.66 1.87 -18.24
N TRP A 34 -15.31 2.08 -16.97
CA TRP A 34 -15.51 3.33 -16.23
C TRP A 34 -14.36 4.33 -16.39
N VAL A 35 -13.28 3.99 -17.08
CA VAL A 35 -12.16 4.91 -17.39
C VAL A 35 -12.39 5.54 -18.74
N GLU A 36 -12.37 6.87 -18.78
CA GLU A 36 -12.42 7.65 -20.02
C GLU A 36 -11.03 7.71 -20.65
N ARG A 37 -10.04 8.07 -19.84
CA ARG A 37 -8.64 8.20 -20.25
C ARG A 37 -7.71 8.02 -19.05
N CYS A 38 -6.59 7.35 -19.27
CA CYS A 38 -5.50 7.23 -18.30
C CYS A 38 -4.23 7.83 -18.90
N VAL A 39 -3.61 8.77 -18.18
CA VAL A 39 -2.32 9.38 -18.52
C VAL A 39 -1.34 9.12 -17.39
N ALA A 40 -0.04 9.22 -17.68
CA ALA A 40 1.00 8.96 -16.70
C ALA A 40 2.04 10.09 -16.70
N ALA A 41 2.59 10.37 -15.52
CA ALA A 41 3.69 11.28 -15.25
C ALA A 41 4.77 10.57 -14.46
N ARG A 42 6.02 10.93 -14.65
CA ARG A 42 7.17 10.35 -13.92
C ARG A 42 7.54 11.15 -12.67
N THR A 43 7.14 12.41 -12.63
CA THR A 43 7.47 13.35 -11.55
C THR A 43 6.26 14.18 -11.17
N GLY A 44 6.31 14.80 -10.00
CA GLY A 44 5.31 15.78 -9.59
C GLY A 44 5.23 16.97 -10.53
N ALA A 45 6.37 17.45 -11.05
CA ALA A 45 6.39 18.55 -12.01
C ALA A 45 5.64 18.19 -13.30
N GLU A 46 5.90 17.02 -13.88
CA GLU A 46 5.19 16.53 -15.07
C GLU A 46 3.69 16.32 -14.78
N ALA A 47 3.34 15.82 -13.59
CA ALA A 47 1.96 15.67 -13.16
C ALA A 47 1.22 17.02 -13.12
N LEU A 48 1.85 18.05 -12.56
CA LEU A 48 1.28 19.40 -12.50
C LEU A 48 1.12 20.02 -13.91
N GLU A 49 2.09 19.81 -14.79
CA GLU A 49 1.99 20.25 -16.18
C GLU A 49 0.81 19.59 -16.89
N LEU A 50 0.68 18.26 -16.77
CA LEU A 50 -0.46 17.52 -17.33
C LEU A 50 -1.80 18.02 -16.80
N LEU A 51 -1.90 18.35 -15.52
CA LEU A 51 -3.14 18.84 -14.91
C LEU A 51 -3.61 20.21 -15.45
N THR A 52 -2.75 20.97 -16.13
CA THR A 52 -3.15 22.23 -16.77
C THR A 52 -4.14 21.98 -17.92
N THR A 53 -3.98 20.89 -18.65
CA THR A 53 -4.79 20.53 -19.82
C THR A 53 -5.66 19.30 -19.60
N PHE A 54 -5.17 18.35 -18.79
CA PHE A 54 -5.87 17.12 -18.45
C PHE A 54 -6.51 17.22 -17.06
N LYS A 55 -7.79 17.52 -17.01
CA LYS A 55 -8.53 17.61 -15.74
C LYS A 55 -8.81 16.22 -15.20
N ALA A 56 -7.85 15.66 -14.44
CA ALA A 56 -8.01 14.36 -13.82
C ALA A 56 -9.08 14.39 -12.72
N ASP A 57 -9.88 13.34 -12.64
CA ASP A 57 -10.83 13.12 -11.54
C ASP A 57 -10.10 12.48 -10.34
N VAL A 58 -9.11 11.62 -10.62
CA VAL A 58 -8.30 10.96 -9.62
C VAL A 58 -6.84 10.84 -10.09
N ALA A 59 -5.91 11.07 -9.16
CA ALA A 59 -4.48 10.82 -9.34
C ALA A 59 -4.04 9.67 -8.43
N LEU A 60 -3.45 8.61 -9.01
CA LEU A 60 -2.78 7.54 -8.31
C LEU A 60 -1.30 7.91 -8.23
N VAL A 61 -0.78 8.17 -7.04
CA VAL A 61 0.55 8.72 -6.83
C VAL A 61 1.40 7.77 -6.00
N ASP A 62 2.55 7.36 -6.52
CA ASP A 62 3.52 6.60 -5.72
C ASP A 62 4.04 7.47 -4.56
N LEU A 63 4.13 6.86 -3.39
CA LEU A 63 4.65 7.51 -2.20
C LEU A 63 6.16 7.80 -2.32
N PHE A 64 6.89 6.97 -3.05
CA PHE A 64 8.34 7.04 -3.20
C PHE A 64 8.72 7.28 -4.66
N LEU A 65 8.86 8.54 -5.01
CA LEU A 65 9.38 8.98 -6.30
C LEU A 65 10.87 9.33 -6.17
N VAL A 66 11.62 9.20 -7.25
CA VAL A 66 13.03 9.61 -7.24
C VAL A 66 13.14 11.12 -7.00
N GLY A 67 13.78 11.49 -5.89
CA GLY A 67 14.06 12.88 -5.54
C GLY A 67 12.91 13.66 -4.92
N GLU A 68 11.70 13.08 -4.78
CA GLU A 68 10.56 13.75 -4.17
C GLU A 68 9.64 12.79 -3.41
N SER A 69 8.85 13.31 -2.49
CA SER A 69 7.86 12.53 -1.75
C SER A 69 6.50 12.60 -2.42
N GLY A 70 5.84 11.43 -2.61
CA GLY A 70 4.46 11.41 -3.10
C GLY A 70 3.47 12.18 -2.20
N ALA A 71 3.80 12.37 -0.92
CA ALA A 71 3.01 13.22 -0.02
C ALA A 71 3.09 14.70 -0.43
N ASP A 72 4.28 15.18 -0.82
CA ASP A 72 4.48 16.56 -1.28
C ASP A 72 3.83 16.77 -2.66
N VAL A 73 3.92 15.76 -3.53
CA VAL A 73 3.20 15.74 -4.82
C VAL A 73 1.70 15.78 -4.60
N CYS A 74 1.17 15.03 -3.62
CA CYS A 74 -0.24 15.06 -3.26
C CYS A 74 -0.70 16.48 -2.86
N ASP A 75 0.05 17.15 -1.99
CA ASP A 75 -0.26 18.52 -1.57
C ASP A 75 -0.21 19.51 -2.76
N SER A 76 0.79 19.35 -3.63
CA SER A 76 0.94 20.17 -4.85
C SER A 76 -0.21 19.98 -5.84
N ILE A 77 -0.63 18.74 -6.08
CA ILE A 77 -1.78 18.41 -6.94
C ILE A 77 -3.05 19.04 -6.36
N ARG A 78 -3.28 18.93 -5.07
CA ARG A 78 -4.46 19.50 -4.41
C ARG A 78 -4.53 21.02 -4.51
N LYS A 79 -3.39 21.70 -4.42
CA LYS A 79 -3.29 23.16 -4.60
C LYS A 79 -3.55 23.57 -6.03
N ALA A 80 -2.99 22.85 -7.01
CA ALA A 80 -3.13 23.16 -8.42
C ALA A 80 -4.50 22.74 -9.01
N SER A 81 -5.06 21.64 -8.53
CA SER A 81 -6.34 21.08 -9.00
C SER A 81 -7.17 20.53 -7.83
N PRO A 82 -7.91 21.40 -7.11
CA PRO A 82 -8.68 20.98 -5.92
C PRO A 82 -9.78 19.94 -6.20
N SER A 83 -10.19 19.81 -7.46
CA SER A 83 -11.17 18.79 -7.89
C SER A 83 -10.56 17.40 -8.09
N THR A 84 -9.23 17.31 -8.28
CA THR A 84 -8.51 16.05 -8.44
C THR A 84 -8.31 15.39 -7.08
N ARG A 85 -8.86 14.20 -6.91
CA ARG A 85 -8.66 13.39 -5.69
C ARG A 85 -7.38 12.60 -5.79
N VAL A 86 -6.62 12.51 -4.70
CA VAL A 86 -5.35 11.79 -4.68
C VAL A 86 -5.49 10.49 -3.92
N LEU A 87 -5.12 9.39 -4.56
CA LEU A 87 -4.92 8.08 -3.97
C LEU A 87 -3.42 7.79 -3.93
N LEU A 88 -2.84 7.71 -2.73
CA LEU A 88 -1.45 7.33 -2.57
C LEU A 88 -1.29 5.81 -2.66
N ILE A 89 -0.21 5.36 -3.28
CA ILE A 89 0.14 3.94 -3.37
C ILE A 89 1.58 3.71 -2.91
N SER A 90 1.85 2.61 -2.21
CA SER A 90 3.21 2.29 -1.74
C SER A 90 3.45 0.79 -1.68
N GLY A 91 4.64 0.35 -2.06
CA GLY A 91 5.07 -1.06 -1.99
C GLY A 91 5.57 -1.52 -0.62
N ALA A 92 5.81 -0.62 0.33
CA ALA A 92 6.52 -0.96 1.57
C ALA A 92 5.76 -0.66 2.87
N GLY A 93 4.47 -0.36 2.84
CA GLY A 93 3.67 -0.13 4.05
C GLY A 93 4.19 0.98 5.00
N ARG A 94 5.01 1.91 4.50
CA ARG A 94 5.74 2.89 5.31
C ARG A 94 4.96 4.15 5.66
N MET A 95 3.70 4.27 5.22
CA MET A 95 2.84 5.39 5.58
C MET A 95 1.61 4.88 6.31
N SER A 96 1.29 5.51 7.42
CA SER A 96 0.04 5.22 8.12
C SER A 96 -1.15 5.90 7.42
N PRO A 97 -2.37 5.37 7.53
CA PRO A 97 -3.56 6.05 7.04
C PRO A 97 -3.74 7.47 7.59
N ALA A 98 -3.27 7.71 8.83
CA ALA A 98 -3.29 9.03 9.45
C ALA A 98 -2.33 10.01 8.76
N ALA A 99 -1.10 9.56 8.43
CA ALA A 99 -0.13 10.37 7.70
C ALA A 99 -0.61 10.67 6.27
N ALA A 100 -1.22 9.69 5.59
CA ALA A 100 -1.80 9.91 4.26
C ALA A 100 -2.95 10.95 4.30
N ARG A 101 -3.81 10.90 5.33
CA ARG A 101 -4.84 11.93 5.53
C ARG A 101 -4.24 13.30 5.82
N ALA A 102 -3.18 13.36 6.63
CA ALA A 102 -2.49 14.62 6.93
C ALA A 102 -1.86 15.25 5.68
N ALA A 103 -1.33 14.44 4.76
CA ALA A 103 -0.90 14.87 3.42
C ALA A 103 -2.07 15.29 2.51
N GLY A 104 -3.31 15.09 2.96
CA GLY A 104 -4.53 15.46 2.23
C GLY A 104 -4.95 14.46 1.16
N ALA A 105 -4.41 13.26 1.15
CA ALA A 105 -4.88 12.20 0.26
C ALA A 105 -6.34 11.84 0.55
N SER A 106 -7.05 11.41 -0.47
CA SER A 106 -8.41 10.84 -0.36
C SER A 106 -8.36 9.33 -0.09
N GLY A 107 -7.19 8.72 -0.21
CA GLY A 107 -6.99 7.31 0.08
C GLY A 107 -5.52 6.90 0.08
N PHE A 108 -5.29 5.67 0.56
CA PHE A 108 -3.99 5.02 0.56
C PHE A 108 -4.15 3.53 0.34
N VAL A 109 -3.36 2.95 -0.57
CA VAL A 109 -3.37 1.53 -0.91
C VAL A 109 -1.95 0.97 -0.99
N SER A 110 -1.82 -0.36 -0.84
CA SER A 110 -0.54 -1.05 -1.02
C SER A 110 -0.34 -1.49 -2.47
N LYS A 111 0.89 -1.42 -2.99
CA LYS A 111 1.29 -2.07 -4.26
C LYS A 111 1.20 -3.61 -4.19
N ASP A 112 1.14 -4.19 -2.98
CA ASP A 112 0.96 -5.64 -2.78
C ASP A 112 -0.50 -6.09 -2.99
N TRP A 113 -1.44 -5.15 -3.20
CA TRP A 113 -2.82 -5.48 -3.51
C TRP A 113 -2.94 -6.07 -4.91
N GLU A 114 -3.94 -6.91 -5.09
CA GLU A 114 -4.28 -7.39 -6.43
C GLU A 114 -4.67 -6.21 -7.34
N ALA A 115 -4.32 -6.32 -8.61
CA ALA A 115 -4.58 -5.28 -9.60
C ALA A 115 -6.05 -4.83 -9.63
N ARG A 116 -6.99 -5.78 -9.43
CA ARG A 116 -8.44 -5.48 -9.35
C ARG A 116 -8.81 -4.64 -8.14
N GLU A 117 -8.16 -4.86 -7.01
CA GLU A 117 -8.41 -4.10 -5.79
C GLU A 117 -7.92 -2.66 -5.92
N VAL A 118 -6.73 -2.48 -6.54
CA VAL A 118 -6.21 -1.15 -6.86
C VAL A 118 -7.15 -0.42 -7.83
N ALA A 119 -7.61 -1.06 -8.90
CA ALA A 119 -8.56 -0.47 -9.83
C ALA A 119 -9.87 -0.07 -9.14
N ARG A 120 -10.40 -0.92 -8.25
CA ARG A 120 -11.58 -0.62 -7.44
C ARG A 120 -11.36 0.60 -6.54
N ALA A 121 -10.19 0.71 -5.88
CA ALA A 121 -9.85 1.84 -5.03
C ALA A 121 -9.78 3.14 -5.84
N VAL A 122 -9.14 3.12 -7.01
CA VAL A 122 -9.09 4.26 -7.94
C VAL A 122 -10.50 4.72 -8.31
N ARG A 123 -11.39 3.78 -8.66
CA ARG A 123 -12.79 4.10 -8.99
C ARG A 123 -13.52 4.74 -7.81
N MET A 124 -13.43 4.14 -6.62
CA MET A 124 -14.12 4.65 -5.43
C MET A 124 -13.64 6.07 -5.08
N VAL A 125 -12.34 6.31 -5.11
CA VAL A 125 -11.76 7.63 -4.84
C VAL A 125 -12.19 8.63 -5.92
N GLY A 126 -12.12 8.25 -7.19
CA GLY A 126 -12.57 9.11 -8.31
C GLY A 126 -14.06 9.51 -8.22
N LEU A 127 -14.90 8.63 -7.67
CA LEU A 127 -16.33 8.90 -7.41
C LEU A 127 -16.58 9.69 -6.12
N GLY A 128 -15.53 10.05 -5.37
CA GLY A 128 -15.66 10.92 -4.22
C GLY A 128 -15.63 10.24 -2.86
N MET A 129 -15.45 8.93 -2.83
CA MET A 129 -15.28 8.21 -1.58
C MET A 129 -13.85 8.33 -1.05
N THR A 130 -13.67 8.19 0.25
CA THR A 130 -12.35 8.05 0.86
C THR A 130 -12.01 6.57 0.98
N MET A 131 -10.78 6.23 0.59
CA MET A 131 -10.28 4.85 0.62
C MET A 131 -8.97 4.81 1.41
N PHE A 132 -9.07 4.88 2.70
CA PHE A 132 -7.96 4.47 3.53
C PHE A 132 -8.22 3.02 3.85
N ALA A 133 -7.50 2.11 3.19
CA ALA A 133 -7.57 0.73 3.60
C ALA A 133 -7.48 0.69 5.12
N PRO A 134 -8.39 0.05 5.83
CA PRO A 134 -8.02 -0.39 7.14
C PRO A 134 -6.66 -1.06 6.95
N LYS A 135 -5.67 -0.71 7.76
CA LYS A 135 -4.49 -1.55 7.99
C LYS A 135 -5.04 -2.95 7.81
N SER A 136 -4.58 -3.71 6.80
CA SER A 136 -5.21 -5.01 6.55
C SER A 136 -5.25 -5.69 7.90
N GLU A 137 -6.42 -5.66 8.48
CA GLU A 137 -6.82 -6.53 9.55
C GLU A 137 -7.08 -7.88 8.86
N GLN A 138 -6.03 -8.44 8.30
CA GLN A 138 -5.85 -9.84 8.63
C GLN A 138 -5.71 -9.78 10.15
N PRO A 139 -6.68 -10.33 10.90
CA PRO A 139 -6.58 -10.36 12.34
C PRO A 139 -5.17 -10.84 12.64
N ALA A 140 -4.43 -10.06 13.43
CA ALA A 140 -3.03 -10.39 13.74
C ALA A 140 -3.01 -11.88 14.01
N PRO A 141 -2.20 -12.67 13.30
CA PRO A 141 -2.32 -14.11 13.38
C PRO A 141 -2.28 -14.47 14.85
N LEU A 142 -3.27 -15.22 15.32
CA LEU A 142 -3.35 -15.63 16.72
C LEU A 142 -2.09 -16.44 17.02
N LEU A 143 -1.08 -15.76 17.51
CA LEU A 143 0.13 -16.41 18.01
C LEU A 143 -0.20 -17.01 19.36
N THR A 144 0.25 -18.22 19.59
CA THR A 144 0.24 -18.78 20.94
C THR A 144 1.23 -18.00 21.81
N GLU A 145 1.09 -18.05 23.12
CA GLU A 145 2.02 -17.44 24.07
C GLU A 145 3.46 -17.81 23.76
N ARG A 146 3.68 -19.07 23.41
CA ARG A 146 5.01 -19.59 23.04
C ARG A 146 5.56 -19.02 21.74
N GLU A 147 4.71 -18.80 20.77
CA GLU A 147 5.09 -18.16 19.51
C GLU A 147 5.42 -16.67 19.70
N HIS A 148 4.74 -15.97 20.64
CA HIS A 148 5.11 -14.61 21.04
C HIS A 148 6.48 -14.55 21.69
N GLU A 149 6.75 -15.41 22.69
CA GLU A 149 8.05 -15.47 23.34
C GLU A 149 9.20 -15.72 22.33
N VAL A 150 8.96 -16.63 21.38
CA VAL A 150 9.93 -16.91 20.31
C VAL A 150 10.10 -15.70 19.41
N LEU A 151 9.02 -14.98 19.06
CA LEU A 151 9.05 -13.79 18.23
C LEU A 151 9.84 -12.65 18.90
N ASP A 152 9.62 -12.40 20.18
CA ASP A 152 10.32 -11.37 20.96
C ASP A 152 11.84 -11.65 20.99
N LEU A 153 12.23 -12.89 21.21
CA LEU A 153 13.63 -13.29 21.20
C LEU A 153 14.26 -13.22 19.81
N ILE A 154 13.46 -13.50 18.76
CA ILE A 154 13.86 -13.30 17.38
C ILE A 154 14.10 -11.80 17.12
N ALA A 155 13.23 -10.94 17.55
CA ALA A 155 13.36 -9.48 17.39
C ALA A 155 14.55 -8.92 18.16
N ALA A 156 14.86 -9.49 19.35
CA ALA A 156 16.05 -9.18 20.13
C ALA A 156 17.38 -9.70 19.53
N GLY A 157 17.34 -10.39 18.40
CA GLY A 157 18.53 -10.88 17.71
C GLY A 157 19.03 -12.26 18.17
N SER A 158 18.34 -12.94 19.10
CA SER A 158 18.80 -14.23 19.66
C SER A 158 18.80 -15.34 18.61
N THR A 159 19.85 -16.14 18.54
CA THR A 159 19.90 -17.33 17.69
C THR A 159 18.95 -18.42 18.19
N ASN A 160 18.61 -19.39 17.35
CA ASN A 160 17.71 -20.50 17.75
C ASN A 160 18.28 -21.29 18.94
N ARG A 161 19.61 -21.35 19.10
CA ARG A 161 20.25 -21.99 20.25
C ARG A 161 20.03 -21.19 21.53
N GLU A 162 20.23 -19.88 21.51
CA GLU A 162 19.99 -18.99 22.64
C GLU A 162 18.50 -18.95 23.03
N ILE A 163 17.61 -19.01 22.03
CA ILE A 163 16.15 -19.13 22.25
C ILE A 163 15.85 -20.45 22.96
N ALA A 164 16.46 -21.56 22.51
CA ALA A 164 16.27 -22.86 23.11
C ALA A 164 16.74 -22.90 24.58
N GLU A 165 17.87 -22.30 24.87
CA GLU A 165 18.41 -22.19 26.23
C GLU A 165 17.51 -21.35 27.14
N ARG A 166 17.06 -20.17 26.66
CA ARG A 166 16.18 -19.26 27.44
C ARG A 166 14.80 -19.82 27.71
N LEU A 167 14.28 -20.57 26.75
CA LEU A 167 12.91 -21.11 26.82
C LEU A 167 12.86 -22.56 27.33
N TYR A 168 14.02 -23.14 27.72
CA TYR A 168 14.14 -24.54 28.16
C TYR A 168 13.56 -25.52 27.12
N LEU A 169 13.88 -25.30 25.84
CA LEU A 169 13.47 -26.13 24.71
C LEU A 169 14.68 -26.79 24.02
N SER A 170 14.38 -27.76 23.16
CA SER A 170 15.40 -28.24 22.23
C SER A 170 15.54 -27.25 21.04
N PRO A 171 16.76 -27.15 20.43
CA PRO A 171 16.92 -26.34 19.21
C PRO A 171 16.01 -26.79 18.06
N HIS A 172 15.64 -28.06 18.03
CA HIS A 172 14.68 -28.61 17.06
C HIS A 172 13.28 -28.04 17.28
N THR A 173 12.80 -28.02 18.52
CA THR A 173 11.49 -27.47 18.89
C THR A 173 11.42 -25.97 18.57
N VAL A 174 12.50 -25.22 18.81
CA VAL A 174 12.56 -23.80 18.42
C VAL A 174 12.46 -23.65 16.90
N LYS A 175 13.11 -24.51 16.11
CA LYS A 175 13.00 -24.50 14.66
C LYS A 175 11.58 -24.78 14.18
N GLU A 176 10.84 -25.66 14.84
CA GLU A 176 9.44 -25.91 14.55
C GLU A 176 8.56 -24.67 14.84
N HIS A 177 8.73 -24.07 16.03
CA HIS A 177 8.02 -22.84 16.37
C HIS A 177 8.33 -21.69 15.40
N THR A 178 9.59 -21.49 15.02
CA THR A 178 9.97 -20.47 14.04
C THR A 178 9.36 -20.73 12.65
N SER A 179 9.30 -21.99 12.23
CA SER A 179 8.68 -22.36 10.94
C SER A 179 7.18 -22.08 10.94
N VAL A 180 6.47 -22.40 12.02
CA VAL A 180 5.04 -22.10 12.19
C VAL A 180 4.82 -20.59 12.25
N LEU A 181 5.65 -19.88 13.01
CA LEU A 181 5.63 -18.43 13.14
C LEU A 181 5.81 -17.74 11.78
N TYR A 182 6.82 -18.14 10.98
CA TYR A 182 7.04 -17.55 9.66
C TYR A 182 5.87 -17.81 8.71
N ARG A 183 5.27 -18.99 8.77
CA ARG A 183 4.06 -19.29 8.00
C ARG A 183 2.88 -18.41 8.44
N LYS A 184 2.64 -18.25 9.74
CA LYS A 184 1.58 -17.40 10.29
C LYS A 184 1.79 -15.92 9.93
N LEU A 185 3.02 -15.46 9.96
CA LEU A 185 3.41 -14.11 9.56
C LEU A 185 3.56 -13.96 8.03
N GLN A 186 3.40 -15.04 7.26
CA GLN A 186 3.66 -15.08 5.82
C GLN A 186 5.07 -14.60 5.43
N ALA A 187 6.04 -14.80 6.30
CA ALA A 187 7.43 -14.38 6.13
C ALA A 187 8.28 -15.50 5.54
N ARG A 188 9.21 -15.16 4.65
CA ARG A 188 10.13 -16.11 4.01
C ARG A 188 11.40 -16.33 4.81
N ASN A 189 11.74 -15.38 5.67
CA ASN A 189 12.96 -15.42 6.47
C ASN A 189 12.79 -14.62 7.77
N ARG A 190 13.80 -14.70 8.65
CA ARG A 190 13.83 -14.07 9.97
C ARG A 190 13.63 -12.55 9.91
N ALA A 191 14.34 -11.87 9.02
CA ALA A 191 14.27 -10.41 8.91
C ALA A 191 12.86 -9.96 8.47
N GLU A 192 12.28 -10.66 7.51
CA GLU A 192 10.91 -10.40 7.05
C GLU A 192 9.87 -10.68 8.15
N ALA A 193 10.08 -11.70 8.99
CA ALA A 193 9.20 -12.00 10.11
C ALA A 193 9.17 -10.86 11.13
N VAL A 194 10.32 -10.31 11.50
CA VAL A 194 10.42 -9.17 12.42
C VAL A 194 9.74 -7.93 11.81
N GLN A 195 10.03 -7.61 10.56
CA GLN A 195 9.40 -6.46 9.88
C GLN A 195 7.88 -6.57 9.81
N ARG A 196 7.37 -7.76 9.50
CA ARG A 196 5.92 -7.99 9.43
C ARG A 196 5.26 -7.90 10.81
N ALA A 197 5.88 -8.49 11.83
CA ALA A 197 5.41 -8.43 13.20
C ALA A 197 5.32 -6.98 13.73
N GLN A 198 6.36 -6.17 13.48
CA GLN A 198 6.34 -4.74 13.79
C GLN A 198 5.22 -3.98 13.04
N ARG A 199 5.05 -4.28 11.76
CA ARG A 199 4.03 -3.64 10.92
C ARG A 199 2.60 -3.91 11.40
N ILE A 200 2.33 -5.11 11.91
CA ILE A 200 0.98 -5.49 12.41
C ILE A 200 0.82 -5.27 13.92
N GLY A 201 1.85 -4.70 14.59
CA GLY A 201 1.78 -4.33 16.01
C GLY A 201 1.90 -5.50 16.98
N LEU A 202 2.52 -6.61 16.55
CA LEU A 202 2.87 -7.75 17.42
C LEU A 202 4.20 -7.55 18.15
N LEU A 203 5.03 -6.61 17.70
CA LEU A 203 6.26 -6.14 18.35
C LEU A 203 6.15 -4.64 18.58
N GLY A 204 6.56 -4.19 19.77
CA GLY A 204 6.64 -2.78 20.16
C GLY A 204 7.88 -2.09 19.62
#